data_ce3ebc3bc73e4ece54f2957e3b38b326
#
_entry.id   ce3ebc3bc73e4ece54f2957e3b38b326
#
_cell.length_a   1.000
_cell.length_b   1.000
_cell.length_c   1.000
_cell.angle_alpha   90.00
_cell.angle_beta   90.00
_cell.angle_gamma   90.00
#
_symmetry.space_group_name_H-M   'P 1'
#
loop_
_entity.id
_entity.type
_entity.pdbx_description
1 polymer ?
#
loop_
_entity_poly.entity_id
_entity_poly.type
_entity_poly.pdbx_seq_one_letter_code
_entity_poly.pdbx_strand_id
1 'polypeptide(L)'
;MKTQKQIPVTSYKASGFTEKYQNIVHSTVIPYQYSVLWDKADGAEKSHVAANFINAAKALRGEDPGDGFYGMVFQDSDAHKWLEAAAYAVADKPDENLERQADELIDLIADAQDKDGYLN
;
A
#
# COMPACT_ATOMS: atom_id res chain seq x y z
N MET A 1 23.69 12.55 -21.99
CA MET A 1 23.42 11.66 -20.85
C MET A 1 22.58 10.49 -21.33
N LYS A 2 23.02 9.25 -21.14
CA LYS A 2 22.18 8.08 -21.44
C LYS A 2 21.13 7.97 -20.35
N THR A 3 19.87 8.18 -20.67
CA THR A 3 18.75 7.94 -19.76
C THR A 3 18.60 6.44 -19.54
N GLN A 4 18.73 6.00 -18.30
CA GLN A 4 18.38 4.63 -17.93
C GLN A 4 16.86 4.49 -18.01
N LYS A 5 16.38 3.47 -18.73
CA LYS A 5 14.96 3.12 -18.76
C LYS A 5 14.74 1.90 -17.89
N GLN A 6 13.71 1.96 -17.07
CA GLN A 6 13.26 0.80 -16.29
C GLN A 6 12.83 -0.31 -17.26
N ILE A 7 13.26 -1.53 -16.99
CA ILE A 7 12.77 -2.72 -17.69
C ILE A 7 11.40 -3.07 -17.12
N PRO A 8 10.33 -3.17 -17.92
CA PRO A 8 9.03 -3.58 -17.43
C PRO A 8 9.10 -4.96 -16.75
N VAL A 9 8.37 -5.13 -15.65
CA VAL A 9 8.32 -6.41 -14.90
C VAL A 9 7.87 -7.57 -15.80
N THR A 10 7.00 -7.30 -16.76
CA THR A 10 6.52 -8.28 -17.75
C THR A 10 7.56 -8.71 -18.79
N SER A 11 8.72 -8.06 -18.83
CA SER A 11 9.80 -8.36 -19.79
C SER A 11 10.78 -9.44 -19.32
N TYR A 12 10.65 -9.93 -18.09
CA TYR A 12 11.49 -11.01 -17.57
C TYR A 12 10.61 -12.01 -16.80
N LYS A 13 11.13 -13.20 -16.61
CA LYS A 13 10.49 -14.26 -15.85
C LYS A 13 11.48 -14.80 -14.82
N ALA A 14 11.05 -14.81 -13.56
CA ALA A 14 11.81 -15.45 -12.49
C ALA A 14 11.79 -16.97 -12.67
N SER A 15 12.85 -17.66 -12.24
CA SER A 15 12.95 -19.13 -12.24
C SER A 15 13.74 -19.64 -11.04
N GLY A 16 13.51 -20.90 -10.69
CA GLY A 16 14.22 -21.57 -9.60
C GLY A 16 14.09 -20.86 -8.26
N PHE A 17 15.21 -20.48 -7.64
CA PHE A 17 15.26 -19.82 -6.35
C PHE A 17 14.47 -18.49 -6.32
N THR A 18 14.66 -17.67 -7.33
CA THR A 18 13.98 -16.34 -7.43
C THR A 18 12.48 -16.49 -7.59
N GLU A 19 12.01 -17.44 -8.39
CA GLU A 19 10.59 -17.75 -8.56
C GLU A 19 9.93 -18.19 -7.24
N LYS A 20 10.64 -19.03 -6.47
CA LYS A 20 10.14 -19.45 -5.13
C LYS A 20 9.89 -18.25 -4.22
N TYR A 21 10.84 -17.31 -4.14
CA TYR A 21 10.68 -16.11 -3.29
C TYR A 21 9.65 -15.15 -3.84
N GLN A 22 9.57 -14.96 -5.15
CA GLN A 22 8.53 -14.17 -5.79
C GLN A 22 7.13 -14.69 -5.44
N ASN A 23 6.92 -16.00 -5.48
CA ASN A 23 5.66 -16.63 -5.08
C ASN A 23 5.34 -16.41 -3.60
N ILE A 24 6.33 -16.50 -2.70
CA ILE A 24 6.15 -16.23 -1.27
C ILE A 24 5.76 -14.76 -1.05
N VAL A 25 6.43 -13.83 -1.72
CA VAL A 25 6.10 -12.40 -1.64
C VAL A 25 4.67 -12.16 -2.07
N HIS A 26 4.27 -12.69 -3.22
CA HIS A 26 2.92 -12.51 -3.75
C HIS A 26 1.85 -13.14 -2.84
N SER A 27 2.04 -14.41 -2.45
CA SER A 27 0.99 -15.17 -1.75
C SER A 27 0.94 -14.97 -0.24
N THR A 28 2.00 -14.43 0.37
CA THR A 28 2.12 -14.36 1.82
C THR A 28 2.51 -12.96 2.30
N VAL A 29 3.61 -12.39 1.78
CA VAL A 29 4.15 -11.14 2.34
C VAL A 29 3.23 -9.96 2.04
N ILE A 30 2.82 -9.77 0.80
CA ILE A 30 1.94 -8.67 0.39
C ILE A 30 0.59 -8.73 1.12
N PRO A 31 -0.14 -9.86 1.15
CA PRO A 31 -1.38 -9.96 1.91
C PRO A 31 -1.21 -9.74 3.42
N TYR A 32 -0.13 -10.25 4.00
CA TYR A 32 0.16 -10.00 5.42
C TYR A 32 0.39 -8.52 5.69
N GLN A 33 1.23 -7.84 4.90
CA GLN A 33 1.48 -6.40 5.04
C GLN A 33 0.21 -5.58 4.88
N TYR A 34 -0.70 -5.94 3.95
CA TYR A 34 -2.01 -5.31 3.85
C TYR A 34 -2.78 -5.40 5.17
N SER A 35 -2.81 -6.59 5.79
CA SER A 35 -3.49 -6.76 7.08
C SER A 35 -2.85 -5.93 8.20
N VAL A 36 -1.53 -5.70 8.16
CA VAL A 36 -0.82 -4.82 9.10
C VAL A 36 -1.24 -3.36 8.89
N LEU A 37 -1.29 -2.87 7.64
CA LEU A 37 -1.70 -1.49 7.34
C LEU A 37 -3.11 -1.17 7.86
N TRP A 38 -3.99 -2.17 7.89
CA TRP A 38 -5.37 -2.07 8.37
C TRP A 38 -5.56 -2.48 9.85
N ASP A 39 -4.48 -2.69 10.59
CA ASP A 39 -4.50 -3.14 11.99
C ASP A 39 -5.25 -4.46 12.24
N LYS A 40 -5.29 -5.33 11.22
CA LYS A 40 -6.01 -6.62 11.21
C LYS A 40 -5.08 -7.83 11.39
N ALA A 41 -3.76 -7.64 11.45
CA ALA A 41 -2.80 -8.73 11.61
C ALA A 41 -2.73 -9.18 13.07
N ASP A 42 -3.01 -10.47 13.32
CA ASP A 42 -2.89 -11.05 14.64
C ASP A 42 -1.43 -11.09 15.11
N GLY A 43 -1.20 -10.67 16.36
CA GLY A 43 0.12 -10.68 16.98
C GLY A 43 1.10 -9.61 16.48
N ALA A 44 0.69 -8.75 15.55
CA ALA A 44 1.46 -7.59 15.14
C ALA A 44 1.10 -6.35 15.98
N GLU A 45 2.08 -5.47 16.18
CA GLU A 45 1.82 -4.13 16.70
C GLU A 45 0.98 -3.35 15.67
N LYS A 46 0.05 -2.52 16.17
CA LYS A 46 -0.81 -1.72 15.31
C LYS A 46 -0.01 -0.66 14.55
N SER A 47 -0.19 -0.60 13.25
CA SER A 47 0.49 0.38 12.39
C SER A 47 -0.23 1.73 12.35
N HIS A 48 -1.56 1.73 12.50
CA HIS A 48 -2.45 2.88 12.37
C HIS A 48 -2.42 3.59 11.01
N VAL A 49 -1.76 3.05 9.99
CA VAL A 49 -1.61 3.71 8.69
C VAL A 49 -2.96 4.00 8.06
N ALA A 50 -3.81 3.00 7.89
CA ALA A 50 -5.15 3.21 7.35
C ALA A 50 -6.00 4.11 8.24
N ALA A 51 -5.90 3.97 9.56
CA ALA A 51 -6.63 4.82 10.52
C ALA A 51 -6.23 6.29 10.40
N ASN A 52 -4.94 6.60 10.20
CA ASN A 52 -4.45 7.96 10.01
C ASN A 52 -5.04 8.61 8.74
N PHE A 53 -5.10 7.89 7.62
CA PHE A 53 -5.76 8.38 6.41
C PHE A 53 -7.26 8.60 6.60
N ILE A 54 -7.97 7.68 7.29
CA ILE A 54 -9.39 7.83 7.63
C ILE A 54 -9.59 9.09 8.47
N ASN A 55 -8.74 9.32 9.48
CA ASN A 55 -8.85 10.48 10.36
C ASN A 55 -8.55 11.79 9.60
N ALA A 56 -7.56 11.79 8.71
CA ALA A 56 -7.28 12.93 7.84
C ALA A 56 -8.49 13.26 6.94
N ALA A 57 -9.07 12.26 6.29
CA ALA A 57 -10.26 12.43 5.46
C ALA A 57 -11.46 12.99 6.24
N LYS A 58 -11.67 12.52 7.48
CA LYS A 58 -12.71 13.08 8.37
C LYS A 58 -12.45 14.55 8.70
N ALA A 59 -11.21 14.89 9.06
CA ALA A 59 -10.83 16.27 9.35
C ALA A 59 -11.08 17.21 8.17
N LEU A 60 -10.73 16.78 6.94
CA LEU A 60 -10.99 17.54 5.72
C LEU A 60 -12.50 17.78 5.47
N ARG A 61 -13.36 16.86 5.88
CA ARG A 61 -14.82 17.02 5.81
C ARG A 61 -15.42 17.79 6.98
N GLY A 62 -14.61 18.22 7.95
CA GLY A 62 -15.07 18.88 9.17
C GLY A 62 -15.76 17.94 10.17
N GLU A 63 -15.53 16.65 10.06
CA GLU A 63 -15.95 15.61 10.98
C GLU A 63 -14.95 15.45 12.13
N ASP A 64 -15.36 14.81 13.22
CA ASP A 64 -14.45 14.48 14.34
C ASP A 64 -13.44 13.41 13.90
N PRO A 65 -12.13 13.72 13.84
CA PRO A 65 -11.09 12.77 13.48
C PRO A 65 -10.75 11.77 14.61
N GLY A 66 -11.41 11.84 15.77
CA GLY A 66 -11.11 11.01 16.92
C GLY A 66 -9.76 11.37 17.55
N ASP A 67 -8.92 10.34 17.82
CA ASP A 67 -7.62 10.53 18.49
C ASP A 67 -6.56 11.24 17.61
N GLY A 68 -6.89 11.59 16.36
CA GLY A 68 -6.01 12.23 15.42
C GLY A 68 -4.92 11.30 14.86
N PHE A 69 -3.74 11.86 14.62
CA PHE A 69 -2.60 11.11 14.08
C PHE A 69 -1.91 10.27 15.17
N TYR A 70 -1.54 9.04 14.80
CA TYR A 70 -0.75 8.16 15.64
C TYR A 70 0.47 7.61 14.89
N GLY A 71 1.61 7.59 15.56
CA GLY A 71 2.84 6.97 15.08
C GLY A 71 3.89 7.95 14.59
N MET A 72 4.76 7.47 13.70
CA MET A 72 5.86 8.25 13.14
C MET A 72 5.41 9.02 11.90
N VAL A 73 5.93 10.22 11.70
CA VAL A 73 5.59 11.14 10.60
C VAL A 73 5.81 10.58 9.18
N PHE A 74 6.48 9.46 9.05
CA PHE A 74 6.78 8.80 7.77
C PHE A 74 6.00 7.51 7.53
N GLN A 75 5.08 7.11 8.42
CA GLN A 75 4.36 5.82 8.32
C GLN A 75 3.40 5.75 7.13
N ASP A 76 2.89 6.87 6.66
CA ASP A 76 2.11 6.98 5.43
C ASP A 76 2.85 6.38 4.22
N SER A 77 4.20 6.52 4.19
CA SER A 77 5.03 5.96 3.12
C SER A 77 4.94 4.43 3.00
N ASP A 78 4.53 3.73 4.05
CA ASP A 78 4.36 2.27 4.01
C ASP A 78 3.16 1.86 3.15
N ALA A 79 2.09 2.69 3.12
CA ALA A 79 0.97 2.52 2.19
C ALA A 79 1.44 2.63 0.73
N HIS A 80 2.23 3.65 0.41
CA HIS A 80 2.74 3.89 -0.95
C HIS A 80 3.70 2.78 -1.40
N LYS A 81 4.59 2.31 -0.54
CA LYS A 81 5.49 1.18 -0.83
C LYS A 81 4.71 -0.12 -1.03
N TRP A 82 3.67 -0.34 -0.24
CA TRP A 82 2.80 -1.49 -0.41
C TRP A 82 2.08 -1.45 -1.77
N LEU A 83 1.54 -0.29 -2.17
CA LEU A 83 0.92 -0.11 -3.48
C LEU A 83 1.88 -0.39 -4.64
N GLU A 84 3.13 0.07 -4.52
CA GLU A 84 4.15 -0.24 -5.53
C GLU A 84 4.39 -1.76 -5.64
N ALA A 85 4.54 -2.44 -4.50
CA ALA A 85 4.72 -3.89 -4.48
C ALA A 85 3.50 -4.65 -5.04
N ALA A 86 2.28 -4.23 -4.69
CA ALA A 86 1.04 -4.79 -5.21
C ALA A 86 0.93 -4.60 -6.73
N ALA A 87 1.26 -3.42 -7.24
CA ALA A 87 1.24 -3.14 -8.68
C ALA A 87 2.22 -4.04 -9.46
N TYR A 88 3.42 -4.26 -8.96
CA TYR A 88 4.36 -5.19 -9.58
C TYR A 88 3.86 -6.64 -9.53
N ALA A 89 3.26 -7.06 -8.42
CA ALA A 89 2.73 -8.41 -8.27
C ALA A 89 1.58 -8.69 -9.24
N VAL A 90 0.63 -7.76 -9.37
CA VAL A 90 -0.51 -7.86 -10.32
C VAL A 90 -0.01 -7.82 -11.77
N ALA A 91 0.98 -7.00 -12.08
CA ALA A 91 1.55 -6.94 -13.43
C ALA A 91 2.27 -8.23 -13.85
N ASP A 92 2.87 -8.94 -12.89
CA ASP A 92 3.49 -10.25 -13.12
C ASP A 92 2.44 -11.36 -13.21
N LYS A 93 1.48 -11.37 -12.28
CA LYS A 93 0.41 -12.37 -12.19
C LYS A 93 -0.90 -11.71 -11.76
N PRO A 94 -1.90 -11.66 -12.64
CA PRO A 94 -3.21 -11.09 -12.32
C PRO A 94 -3.83 -11.72 -11.07
N ASP A 95 -4.32 -10.88 -10.17
CA ASP A 95 -4.95 -11.27 -8.89
C ASP A 95 -6.04 -10.24 -8.55
N GLU A 96 -7.30 -10.60 -8.81
CA GLU A 96 -8.46 -9.72 -8.59
C GLU A 96 -8.63 -9.30 -7.13
N ASN A 97 -8.23 -10.14 -6.17
CA ASN A 97 -8.30 -9.79 -4.76
C ASN A 97 -7.25 -8.72 -4.41
N LEU A 98 -6.04 -8.87 -4.95
CA LEU A 98 -4.97 -7.90 -4.73
C LEU A 98 -5.28 -6.57 -5.43
N GLU A 99 -5.86 -6.60 -6.65
CA GLU A 99 -6.34 -5.39 -7.33
C GLU A 99 -7.38 -4.66 -6.49
N ARG A 100 -8.38 -5.35 -5.97
CA ARG A 100 -9.40 -4.75 -5.11
C ARG A 100 -8.80 -4.14 -3.83
N GLN A 101 -7.83 -4.81 -3.21
CA GLN A 101 -7.12 -4.28 -2.03
C GLN A 101 -6.31 -3.03 -2.36
N ALA A 102 -5.70 -2.98 -3.55
CA ALA A 102 -4.99 -1.80 -4.02
C ALA A 102 -5.95 -0.63 -4.27
N ASP A 103 -7.09 -0.87 -4.90
CA ASP A 103 -8.13 0.13 -5.14
C ASP A 103 -8.68 0.68 -3.82
N GLU A 104 -8.97 -0.17 -2.83
CA GLU A 104 -9.41 0.26 -1.49
C GLU A 104 -8.40 1.21 -0.83
N LEU A 105 -7.11 0.94 -0.97
CA LEU A 105 -6.07 1.79 -0.40
C LEU A 105 -5.88 3.09 -1.20
N ILE A 106 -6.01 3.04 -2.52
CA ILE A 106 -5.97 4.23 -3.40
C ILE A 106 -7.12 5.18 -3.06
N ASP A 107 -8.34 4.65 -2.93
CA ASP A 107 -9.52 5.43 -2.58
C ASP A 107 -9.36 6.09 -1.20
N LEU A 108 -8.81 5.35 -0.24
CA LEU A 108 -8.52 5.87 1.10
C LEU A 108 -7.53 7.04 1.08
N ILE A 109 -6.46 6.92 0.30
CA ILE A 109 -5.46 7.98 0.11
C ILE A 109 -6.09 9.19 -0.59
N ALA A 110 -6.90 8.95 -1.62
CA ALA A 110 -7.59 10.01 -2.37
C ALA A 110 -8.55 10.81 -1.46
N ASP A 111 -9.27 10.13 -0.57
CA ASP A 111 -10.16 10.77 0.41
C ASP A 111 -9.41 11.68 1.40
N ALA A 112 -8.15 11.37 1.68
CA ALA A 112 -7.29 12.16 2.57
C ALA A 112 -6.56 13.31 1.86
N GLN A 113 -6.69 13.43 0.54
CA GLN A 113 -6.04 14.49 -0.24
C GLN A 113 -6.84 15.79 -0.17
N ASP A 114 -6.18 16.92 0.11
CA ASP A 114 -6.81 18.22 0.11
C ASP A 114 -7.11 18.71 -1.32
N LYS A 115 -7.99 19.71 -1.44
CA LYS A 115 -8.49 20.28 -2.71
C LYS A 115 -7.38 20.83 -3.60
N ASP A 116 -6.28 21.28 -3.04
CA ASP A 116 -5.11 21.76 -3.77
C ASP A 116 -4.16 20.65 -4.21
N GLY A 117 -4.48 19.39 -3.87
CA GLY A 117 -3.68 18.21 -4.17
C GLY A 117 -2.67 17.84 -3.09
N TYR A 118 -2.60 18.61 -2.00
CA TYR A 118 -1.70 18.29 -0.88
C TYR A 118 -2.14 16.97 -0.20
N LEU A 119 -1.16 16.13 0.05
CA LEU A 119 -1.31 14.86 0.76
C LEU A 119 -0.13 14.71 1.73
N ASN A 120 -0.46 14.60 2.99
CA ASN A 120 0.46 14.15 4.02
C ASN A 120 0.10 14.26 5.32
#